data_3c08c550f49842877e50647d27d69477
#
_entry.id   3c08c550f49842877e50647d27d69477
#
_cell.length_a   1.000
_cell.length_b   1.000
_cell.length_c   1.000
_cell.angle_alpha   90.00
_cell.angle_beta   90.00
_cell.angle_gamma   90.00
#
_symmetry.space_group_name_H-M   'P 1'
#
loop_
_entity.id
_entity.type
_entity.pdbx_description
1 polymer ?
#
loop_
_entity_poly.entity_id
_entity_poly.type
_entity_poly.pdbx_seq_one_letter_code
_entity_poly.pdbx_strand_id
1 'polypeptide(L)'
;MANTTSAKKATRKIARRTVVNKARRTKLRTAVRSVEEAIKTGDRNAAVTAMKRAEPELMKAAQHNIIHRNTANRKVSRLTHQIAKLAK
;
A
#
# COMPACT_ATOMS: atom_id res chain seq x y z
N MET A 1 -3.81 -7.33 -36.25
CA MET A 1 -4.15 -5.95 -35.93
C MET A 1 -5.23 -5.86 -34.85
N ALA A 2 -5.05 -4.95 -33.91
CA ALA A 2 -5.85 -4.85 -32.70
C ALA A 2 -7.20 -4.14 -32.88
N ASN A 3 -7.83 -4.25 -34.07
CA ASN A 3 -9.09 -3.58 -34.38
C ASN A 3 -10.31 -4.48 -34.27
N THR A 4 -10.17 -5.68 -33.73
CA THR A 4 -11.32 -6.56 -33.48
C THR A 4 -12.05 -6.11 -32.23
N THR A 5 -13.35 -6.42 -32.15
CA THR A 5 -14.17 -6.14 -30.97
C THR A 5 -13.55 -6.75 -29.70
N SER A 6 -13.00 -7.97 -29.79
CA SER A 6 -12.34 -8.65 -28.67
C SER A 6 -11.09 -7.91 -28.21
N ALA A 7 -10.26 -7.42 -29.15
CA ALA A 7 -9.06 -6.67 -28.82
C ALA A 7 -9.37 -5.33 -28.16
N LYS A 8 -10.41 -4.63 -28.64
CA LYS A 8 -10.87 -3.38 -28.03
C LYS A 8 -11.39 -3.60 -26.63
N LYS A 9 -12.15 -4.68 -26.40
CA LYS A 9 -12.65 -5.06 -25.08
C LYS A 9 -11.50 -5.37 -24.13
N ALA A 10 -10.50 -6.12 -24.57
CA ALA A 10 -9.32 -6.43 -23.77
C ALA A 10 -8.53 -5.16 -23.39
N THR A 11 -8.37 -4.23 -24.33
CA THR A 11 -7.70 -2.94 -24.07
C THR A 11 -8.45 -2.14 -23.01
N ARG A 12 -9.78 -2.07 -23.08
CA ARG A 12 -10.58 -1.37 -22.05
C ARG A 12 -10.44 -2.03 -20.69
N LYS A 13 -10.44 -3.35 -20.63
CA LYS A 13 -10.28 -4.12 -19.40
C LYS A 13 -8.92 -3.86 -18.76
N ILE A 14 -7.85 -3.85 -19.54
CA ILE A 14 -6.50 -3.53 -19.08
C ILE A 14 -6.44 -2.10 -18.55
N ALA A 15 -7.02 -1.14 -19.26
CA ALA A 15 -7.07 0.25 -18.84
C ALA A 15 -7.76 0.42 -17.48
N ARG A 16 -8.92 -0.26 -17.29
CA ARG A 16 -9.62 -0.24 -16.00
C ARG A 16 -8.77 -0.80 -14.86
N ARG A 17 -8.11 -1.94 -15.10
CA ARG A 17 -7.23 -2.56 -14.10
C ARG A 17 -6.09 -1.63 -13.73
N THR A 18 -5.49 -0.95 -14.70
CA THR A 18 -4.41 -0.01 -14.49
C THR A 18 -4.85 1.14 -13.59
N VAL A 19 -6.03 1.72 -13.85
CA VAL A 19 -6.59 2.81 -13.03
C VAL A 19 -6.84 2.34 -11.59
N VAL A 20 -7.46 1.18 -11.42
CA VAL A 20 -7.76 0.62 -10.09
C VAL A 20 -6.47 0.33 -9.34
N ASN A 21 -5.48 -0.28 -9.99
CA ASN A 21 -4.21 -0.61 -9.35
C ASN A 21 -3.42 0.65 -8.98
N LYS A 22 -3.46 1.68 -9.82
CA LYS A 22 -2.84 2.97 -9.52
C LYS A 22 -3.47 3.61 -8.29
N ALA A 23 -4.80 3.58 -8.19
CA ALA A 23 -5.52 4.10 -7.02
C ALA A 23 -5.14 3.33 -5.76
N ARG A 24 -5.04 2.01 -5.82
CA ARG A 24 -4.62 1.16 -4.71
C ARG A 24 -3.20 1.47 -4.26
N ARG A 25 -2.27 1.65 -5.20
CA ARG A 25 -0.88 2.01 -4.91
C ARG A 25 -0.78 3.37 -4.24
N THR A 26 -1.55 4.34 -4.71
CA THR A 26 -1.58 5.69 -4.13
C THR A 26 -2.10 5.64 -2.70
N LYS A 27 -3.19 4.90 -2.47
CA LYS A 27 -3.76 4.71 -1.14
C LYS A 27 -2.76 4.07 -0.19
N LEU A 28 -2.04 3.05 -0.67
CA LEU A 28 -1.01 2.37 0.10
C LEU A 28 0.13 3.32 0.46
N ARG A 29 0.64 4.07 -0.50
CA ARG A 29 1.71 5.06 -0.27
C ARG A 29 1.30 6.09 0.74
N THR A 30 0.07 6.59 0.65
CA THR A 30 -0.46 7.58 1.59
C THR A 30 -0.52 7.02 3.00
N ALA A 31 -1.00 5.79 3.16
CA ALA A 31 -1.06 5.14 4.46
C ALA A 31 0.32 4.93 5.07
N VAL A 32 1.28 4.44 4.29
CA VAL A 32 2.67 4.22 4.74
C VAL A 32 3.34 5.56 5.08
N ARG A 33 3.14 6.57 4.25
CA ARG A 33 3.69 7.91 4.48
C ARG A 33 3.19 8.49 5.80
N SER A 34 1.91 8.30 6.12
CA SER A 34 1.34 8.76 7.39
C SER A 34 2.06 8.15 8.59
N VAL A 35 2.39 6.85 8.52
CA VAL A 35 3.16 6.17 9.57
C VAL A 35 4.56 6.76 9.66
N GLU A 36 5.23 6.91 8.53
CA GLU A 36 6.60 7.41 8.48
C GLU A 36 6.69 8.83 9.01
N GLU A 37 5.74 9.70 8.68
CA GLU A 37 5.68 11.07 9.20
C GLU A 37 5.46 11.10 10.70
N ALA A 38 4.57 10.26 11.23
CA ALA A 38 4.35 10.15 12.66
C ALA A 38 5.60 9.68 13.41
N ILE A 39 6.32 8.72 12.84
CA ILE A 39 7.60 8.25 13.40
C ILE A 39 8.64 9.37 13.39
N LYS A 40 8.69 10.13 12.29
CA LYS A 40 9.64 11.23 12.13
C LYS A 40 9.39 12.34 13.13
N THR A 41 8.14 12.63 13.47
CA THR A 41 7.78 13.63 14.48
C THR A 41 7.95 13.10 15.90
N GLY A 42 8.15 11.81 16.09
CA GLY A 42 8.32 11.18 17.38
C GLY A 42 7.02 10.94 18.15
N ASP A 43 5.88 11.08 17.52
CA ASP A 43 4.58 10.85 18.15
C ASP A 43 4.17 9.38 18.03
N ARG A 44 4.41 8.62 19.08
CA ARG A 44 4.11 7.19 19.15
C ARG A 44 2.62 6.91 18.96
N ASN A 45 1.75 7.69 19.61
CA ASN A 45 0.30 7.46 19.53
C ASN A 45 -0.20 7.65 18.10
N ALA A 46 0.25 8.71 17.43
CA ALA A 46 -0.07 8.95 16.02
C ALA A 46 0.48 7.84 15.13
N ALA A 47 1.69 7.36 15.41
CA ALA A 47 2.32 6.28 14.65
C ALA A 47 1.54 4.97 14.80
N VAL A 48 1.12 4.63 16.01
CA VAL A 48 0.31 3.43 16.25
C VAL A 48 -1.03 3.52 15.53
N THR A 49 -1.70 4.66 15.60
CA THR A 49 -2.98 4.89 14.92
C THR A 49 -2.82 4.77 13.41
N ALA A 50 -1.78 5.40 12.85
CA ALA A 50 -1.50 5.33 11.42
C ALA A 50 -1.15 3.89 11.00
N MET A 51 -0.41 3.15 11.82
CA MET A 51 -0.05 1.77 11.54
C MET A 51 -1.27 0.84 11.49
N LYS A 52 -2.26 1.08 12.35
CA LYS A 52 -3.52 0.32 12.32
C LYS A 52 -4.26 0.48 11.00
N ARG A 53 -4.07 1.59 10.30
CA ARG A 53 -4.61 1.81 8.96
C ARG A 53 -3.71 1.24 7.87
N ALA A 54 -2.39 1.38 8.04
CA ALA A 54 -1.42 0.98 7.02
C ALA A 54 -1.28 -0.54 6.91
N GLU A 55 -1.31 -1.26 8.02
CA GLU A 55 -1.15 -2.72 8.03
C GLU A 55 -2.19 -3.43 7.16
N PRO A 56 -3.52 -3.18 7.33
CA PRO A 56 -4.51 -3.78 6.45
C PRO A 56 -4.32 -3.42 4.98
N GLU A 57 -3.93 -2.19 4.68
CA GLU A 57 -3.68 -1.76 3.30
C GLU A 57 -2.50 -2.50 2.67
N LEU A 58 -1.42 -2.73 3.44
CA LEU A 58 -0.28 -3.51 2.99
C LEU A 58 -0.68 -4.97 2.72
N MET A 59 -1.47 -5.56 3.60
CA MET A 59 -1.94 -6.94 3.43
C MET A 59 -2.88 -7.07 2.24
N LYS A 60 -3.79 -6.12 2.02
CA LYS A 60 -4.66 -6.09 0.84
C LYS A 60 -3.85 -5.93 -0.44
N ALA A 61 -2.84 -5.08 -0.45
CA ALA A 61 -1.97 -4.88 -1.61
C ALA A 61 -1.25 -6.16 -1.98
N ALA A 62 -0.77 -6.92 -0.99
CA ALA A 62 -0.15 -8.22 -1.21
C ALA A 62 -1.16 -9.24 -1.75
N GLN A 63 -2.37 -9.25 -1.21
CA GLN A 63 -3.44 -10.15 -1.65
C GLN A 63 -3.85 -9.87 -3.10
N HIS A 64 -3.83 -8.62 -3.52
CA HIS A 64 -4.15 -8.20 -4.89
C HIS A 64 -2.95 -8.22 -5.83
N ASN A 65 -1.80 -8.74 -5.39
CA ASN A 65 -0.56 -8.81 -6.17
C ASN A 65 -0.02 -7.46 -6.63
N ILE A 66 -0.36 -6.38 -5.93
CA ILE A 66 0.19 -5.04 -6.18
C ILE A 66 1.64 -4.98 -5.70
N ILE A 67 1.90 -5.61 -4.55
CA ILE A 67 3.25 -5.82 -4.01
C ILE A 67 3.37 -7.30 -3.63
N HIS A 68 4.59 -7.79 -3.58
CA HIS A 68 4.85 -9.15 -3.11
C HIS A 68 4.60 -9.24 -1.60
N ARG A 69 4.06 -10.38 -1.13
CA ARG A 69 3.79 -10.58 0.30
C ARG A 69 5.03 -10.41 1.17
N ASN A 70 6.20 -10.80 0.67
CA ASN A 70 7.44 -10.61 1.41
C ASN A 70 7.78 -9.14 1.58
N THR A 71 7.51 -8.32 0.57
CA THR A 71 7.67 -6.86 0.64
C THR A 71 6.73 -6.28 1.69
N ALA A 72 5.45 -6.70 1.69
CA ALA A 72 4.47 -6.25 2.67
C ALA A 72 4.90 -6.62 4.09
N ASN A 73 5.27 -7.87 4.32
CA ASN A 73 5.71 -8.35 5.63
C ASN A 73 6.94 -7.61 6.13
N ARG A 74 7.90 -7.37 5.23
CA ARG A 74 9.13 -6.62 5.57
C ARG A 74 8.80 -5.19 5.96
N LYS A 75 7.90 -4.54 5.24
CA LYS A 75 7.49 -3.16 5.54
C LYS A 75 6.78 -3.08 6.88
N VAL A 76 5.83 -3.99 7.15
CA VAL A 76 5.12 -4.06 8.44
C VAL A 76 6.13 -4.25 9.57
N SER A 77 7.05 -5.18 9.44
CA SER A 77 8.07 -5.46 10.45
C SER A 77 8.94 -4.24 10.73
N ARG A 78 9.45 -3.59 9.69
CA ARG A 78 10.30 -2.39 9.83
C ARG A 78 9.56 -1.24 10.50
N LEU A 79 8.34 -0.96 10.09
CA LEU A 79 7.55 0.12 10.68
C LEU A 79 7.21 -0.18 12.13
N THR A 80 6.84 -1.40 12.45
CA THR A 80 6.55 -1.83 13.83
C THR A 80 7.77 -1.66 14.73
N HIS A 81 8.96 -2.05 14.27
CA HIS A 81 10.21 -1.85 15.02
C HIS A 81 10.51 -0.38 15.26
N GLN A 82 10.31 0.46 14.25
CA GLN A 82 10.54 1.91 14.39
C GLN A 82 9.56 2.52 15.39
N ILE A 83 8.31 2.09 15.39
CA ILE A 83 7.31 2.54 16.38
C ILE A 83 7.69 2.09 17.79
N ALA A 84 8.17 0.86 17.93
CA ALA A 84 8.60 0.33 19.22
C ALA A 84 9.76 1.16 19.83
N LYS A 85 10.65 1.68 18.99
CA LYS A 85 11.74 2.56 19.43
C LYS A 85 11.23 3.89 19.98
N LEU A 86 10.07 4.35 19.57
CA LEU A 86 9.47 5.59 20.08
C LEU A 86 8.89 5.41 21.49
N ALA A 87 8.76 4.18 21.95
CA ALA A 87 8.21 3.87 23.28
C ALA A 87 9.15 4.28 24.43
N LYS A 88 10.34 4.69 24.09
CA LYS A 88 11.32 5.15 25.06
C LYS A 88 11.27 6.68 25.17
#